data_00fa088e679e84c79310cd330bcaa2db
#
_entry.id   00fa088e679e84c79310cd330bcaa2db
#
_cell.length_a   1.000
_cell.length_b   1.000
_cell.length_c   1.000
_cell.angle_alpha   90.00
_cell.angle_beta   90.00
_cell.angle_gamma   90.00
#
_symmetry.space_group_name_H-M   'P 1'
#
loop_
_entity.id
_entity.type
_entity.pdbx_description
1 polymer ?
#
loop_
_entity_poly.entity_id
_entity_poly.type
_entity_poly.pdbx_seq_one_letter_code
_entity_poly.pdbx_strand_id
1 'polypeptide(L)'
;MAAHTRLARPRRVGAARHPARGPLQPRVRPRLVAAGRVLLAYVGAEVSIGGWIVKFMMDIRHADGFDSGMSAMGFWLGLVVGRVVLGFITPKLGEKRAVALYILPTMALQLVFWLVPQFYVSAVAVALQGFFIGPLFPAAIVVATKLLPKHLHVSAVGFMAAVGGSGAAVVPFAVGAIAQAKGVVVLQPIILAIFVVLFGLWLSLPRIDKKRE
;
A
#
# COMPACT_ATOMS: atom_id res chain seq x y z
N MET A 1 -30.81 -73.69 7.48
CA MET A 1 -29.73 -72.80 7.99
C MET A 1 -29.66 -71.55 7.12
N ALA A 2 -30.34 -70.50 7.48
CA ALA A 2 -30.39 -69.22 6.70
C ALA A 2 -29.56 -68.19 7.41
N ALA A 3 -28.44 -67.81 6.80
CA ALA A 3 -27.53 -66.74 7.31
C ALA A 3 -28.09 -65.35 6.96
N HIS A 4 -28.54 -64.61 7.97
CA HIS A 4 -28.95 -63.23 7.84
C HIS A 4 -27.70 -62.32 7.71
N THR A 5 -27.39 -61.89 6.48
CA THR A 5 -26.38 -60.87 6.20
C THR A 5 -26.95 -59.52 6.58
N ARG A 6 -26.54 -58.98 7.70
CA ARG A 6 -26.86 -57.56 8.09
C ARG A 6 -26.08 -56.63 7.21
N LEU A 7 -26.75 -55.98 6.27
CA LEU A 7 -26.21 -54.84 5.51
C LEU A 7 -25.97 -53.67 6.47
N ALA A 8 -24.70 -53.30 6.64
CA ALA A 8 -24.30 -52.12 7.39
C ALA A 8 -24.82 -50.84 6.70
N ARG A 9 -25.64 -50.05 7.38
CA ARG A 9 -26.10 -48.76 6.89
C ARG A 9 -24.90 -47.82 6.67
N PRO A 10 -24.79 -47.13 5.51
CA PRO A 10 -23.73 -46.19 5.27
C PRO A 10 -23.88 -45.03 6.29
N ARG A 11 -22.80 -44.76 7.02
CA ARG A 11 -22.65 -43.57 7.88
C ARG A 11 -22.84 -42.33 7.01
N ARG A 12 -23.92 -41.58 7.22
CA ARG A 12 -24.07 -40.26 6.64
C ARG A 12 -22.92 -39.41 7.16
N VAL A 13 -21.95 -39.13 6.30
CA VAL A 13 -20.94 -38.09 6.53
C VAL A 13 -21.71 -36.78 6.65
N GLY A 14 -21.82 -36.27 7.87
CA GLY A 14 -22.46 -35.01 8.15
C GLY A 14 -21.81 -33.94 7.30
N ALA A 15 -22.55 -33.38 6.34
CA ALA A 15 -22.11 -32.22 5.58
C ALA A 15 -21.66 -31.18 6.59
N ALA A 16 -20.37 -30.84 6.56
CA ALA A 16 -19.79 -29.79 7.39
C ALA A 16 -20.63 -28.52 7.13
N ARG A 17 -21.47 -28.15 8.07
CA ARG A 17 -22.22 -26.90 8.02
C ARG A 17 -21.17 -25.80 8.03
N HIS A 18 -20.89 -25.22 6.85
CA HIS A 18 -20.22 -23.94 6.79
C HIS A 18 -21.00 -22.98 7.70
N PRO A 19 -20.38 -22.43 8.74
CA PRO A 19 -21.08 -21.44 9.57
C PRO A 19 -21.52 -20.32 8.63
N ALA A 20 -22.85 -20.09 8.59
CA ALA A 20 -23.43 -19.00 7.84
C ALA A 20 -22.69 -17.72 8.24
N ARG A 21 -22.10 -17.03 7.24
CA ARG A 21 -21.39 -15.77 7.44
C ARG A 21 -22.41 -14.75 7.95
N GLY A 22 -22.52 -14.62 9.28
CA GLY A 22 -23.31 -13.59 9.90
C GLY A 22 -22.80 -12.19 9.45
N PRO A 23 -23.63 -11.14 9.53
CA PRO A 23 -23.23 -9.78 9.17
C PRO A 23 -21.97 -9.40 9.95
N LEU A 24 -20.98 -8.79 9.23
CA LEU A 24 -19.73 -8.30 9.84
C LEU A 24 -20.07 -7.43 11.06
N GLN A 25 -19.43 -7.72 12.19
CA GLN A 25 -19.63 -6.95 13.42
C GLN A 25 -19.51 -5.44 13.12
N PRO A 26 -20.37 -4.58 13.68
CA PRO A 26 -20.45 -3.16 13.32
C PRO A 26 -19.13 -2.38 13.47
N ARG A 27 -18.20 -2.87 14.27
CA ARG A 27 -16.86 -2.26 14.47
C ARG A 27 -15.79 -2.75 13.46
N VAL A 28 -16.01 -3.84 12.77
CA VAL A 28 -15.03 -4.45 11.82
C VAL A 28 -15.08 -3.72 10.48
N ARG A 29 -16.28 -3.44 9.98
CA ARG A 29 -16.49 -2.81 8.67
C ARG A 29 -15.79 -1.45 8.51
N PRO A 30 -15.92 -0.49 9.43
CA PRO A 30 -15.24 0.80 9.29
C PRO A 30 -13.72 0.71 9.35
N ARG A 31 -13.18 -0.23 10.14
CA ARG A 31 -11.72 -0.44 10.23
C ARG A 31 -11.15 -1.01 8.94
N LEU A 32 -11.85 -1.95 8.34
CA LEU A 32 -11.44 -2.56 7.06
C LEU A 32 -11.47 -1.53 5.93
N VAL A 33 -12.53 -0.71 5.88
CA VAL A 33 -12.65 0.37 4.89
C VAL A 33 -11.54 1.43 5.08
N ALA A 34 -11.24 1.82 6.32
CA ALA A 34 -10.18 2.77 6.59
C ALA A 34 -8.80 2.24 6.15
N ALA A 35 -8.47 0.97 6.45
CA ALA A 35 -7.25 0.33 6.00
C ALA A 35 -7.19 0.20 4.45
N GLY A 36 -8.31 -0.12 3.81
CA GLY A 36 -8.42 -0.15 2.35
C GLY A 36 -8.14 1.21 1.71
N ARG A 37 -8.68 2.30 2.27
CA ARG A 37 -8.40 3.67 1.79
C ARG A 37 -6.93 4.05 1.90
N VAL A 38 -6.26 3.65 2.98
CA VAL A 38 -4.82 3.84 3.15
C VAL A 38 -4.05 3.13 2.06
N LEU A 39 -4.38 1.86 1.78
CA LEU A 39 -3.70 1.09 0.72
C LEU A 39 -4.00 1.64 -0.67
N LEU A 40 -5.22 2.08 -0.95
CA LEU A 40 -5.57 2.73 -2.21
C LEU A 40 -4.71 3.98 -2.46
N ALA A 41 -4.63 4.87 -1.47
CA ALA A 41 -3.83 6.09 -1.57
C ALA A 41 -2.34 5.77 -1.71
N TYR A 42 -1.82 4.83 -0.90
CA TYR A 42 -0.43 4.43 -0.93
C TYR A 42 -0.03 3.80 -2.27
N VAL A 43 -0.74 2.74 -2.70
CA VAL A 43 -0.41 2.02 -3.93
C VAL A 43 -0.62 2.93 -5.15
N GLY A 44 -1.66 3.76 -5.11
CA GLY A 44 -1.89 4.77 -6.14
C GLY A 44 -0.72 5.76 -6.27
N ALA A 45 -0.17 6.26 -5.16
CA ALA A 45 1.01 7.14 -5.17
C ALA A 45 2.26 6.39 -5.65
N GLU A 46 2.54 5.19 -5.09
CA GLU A 46 3.69 4.35 -5.46
C GLU A 46 3.74 4.10 -6.96
N VAL A 47 2.65 3.60 -7.54
CA VAL A 47 2.58 3.26 -8.97
C VAL A 47 2.58 4.52 -9.85
N SER A 48 1.97 5.62 -9.40
CA SER A 48 2.01 6.88 -10.14
C SER A 48 3.42 7.44 -10.20
N ILE A 49 4.15 7.47 -9.09
CA ILE A 49 5.55 7.92 -9.09
C ILE A 49 6.37 7.02 -10.01
N GLY A 50 6.39 5.70 -9.75
CA GLY A 50 7.20 4.74 -10.50
C GLY A 50 6.93 4.75 -12.00
N GLY A 51 5.67 4.94 -12.41
CA GLY A 51 5.28 4.98 -13.82
C GLY A 51 5.57 6.30 -14.53
N TRP A 52 5.56 7.43 -13.80
CA TRP A 52 5.72 8.76 -14.39
C TRP A 52 7.10 9.38 -14.22
N ILE A 53 8.01 8.78 -13.41
CA ILE A 53 9.37 9.30 -13.19
C ILE A 53 10.11 9.55 -14.50
N VAL A 54 10.14 8.55 -15.40
CA VAL A 54 10.88 8.63 -16.66
C VAL A 54 10.39 9.82 -17.49
N LYS A 55 9.08 9.91 -17.68
CA LYS A 55 8.46 11.00 -18.44
C LYS A 55 8.74 12.37 -17.80
N PHE A 56 8.64 12.46 -16.48
CA PHE A 56 8.95 13.69 -15.75
C PHE A 56 10.41 14.10 -15.89
N MET A 57 11.35 13.15 -15.77
CA MET A 57 12.79 13.44 -15.91
C MET A 57 13.14 13.87 -17.33
N MET A 58 12.57 13.25 -18.34
CA MET A 58 12.80 13.64 -19.74
C MET A 58 12.20 15.02 -20.05
N ASP A 59 10.94 15.25 -19.72
CA ASP A 59 10.22 16.45 -20.13
C ASP A 59 10.59 17.68 -19.30
N ILE A 60 10.89 17.52 -18.01
CA ILE A 60 11.05 18.63 -17.07
C ILE A 60 12.51 18.84 -16.64
N ARG A 61 13.28 17.76 -16.56
CA ARG A 61 14.71 17.83 -16.21
C ARG A 61 15.60 17.73 -17.43
N HIS A 62 15.01 17.54 -18.64
CA HIS A 62 15.72 17.44 -19.91
C HIS A 62 16.82 16.36 -19.90
N ALA A 63 16.60 15.30 -19.10
CA ALA A 63 17.50 14.16 -19.03
C ALA A 63 17.28 13.24 -20.24
N ASP A 64 18.30 12.49 -20.62
CA ASP A 64 18.17 11.49 -21.66
C ASP A 64 17.34 10.27 -21.18
N GLY A 65 17.03 9.36 -22.10
CA GLY A 65 16.20 8.18 -21.80
C GLY A 65 16.88 7.20 -20.85
N PHE A 66 18.21 7.07 -20.92
CA PHE A 66 18.97 6.15 -20.06
C PHE A 66 18.99 6.68 -18.61
N ASP A 67 19.37 7.91 -18.39
CA ASP A 67 19.45 8.55 -17.08
C ASP A 67 18.07 8.62 -16.42
N SER A 68 17.04 8.91 -17.21
CA SER A 68 15.64 8.90 -16.73
C SER A 68 15.18 7.49 -16.29
N GLY A 69 15.57 6.47 -17.05
CA GLY A 69 15.32 5.06 -16.69
C GLY A 69 16.06 4.65 -15.41
N MET A 70 17.33 5.10 -15.26
CA MET A 70 18.11 4.86 -14.04
C MET A 70 17.49 5.50 -12.81
N SER A 71 16.86 6.67 -12.96
CA SER A 71 16.11 7.32 -11.87
C SER A 71 14.90 6.49 -11.43
N ALA A 72 14.15 5.92 -12.37
CA ALA A 72 13.04 5.01 -12.07
C ALA A 72 13.53 3.71 -11.41
N MET A 73 14.63 3.15 -11.91
CA MET A 73 15.28 1.99 -11.28
C MET A 73 15.70 2.30 -9.84
N GLY A 74 16.27 3.49 -9.60
CA GLY A 74 16.64 3.98 -8.27
C GLY A 74 15.45 4.02 -7.31
N PHE A 75 14.29 4.49 -7.76
CA PHE A 75 13.05 4.47 -6.98
C PHE A 75 12.63 3.06 -6.57
N TRP A 76 12.57 2.12 -7.52
CA TRP A 76 12.17 0.74 -7.24
C TRP A 76 13.19 0.00 -6.37
N LEU A 77 14.49 0.23 -6.60
CA LEU A 77 15.56 -0.31 -5.76
C LEU A 77 15.47 0.24 -4.34
N GLY A 78 15.28 1.55 -4.20
CA GLY A 78 15.04 2.20 -2.91
C GLY A 78 13.87 1.55 -2.17
N LEU A 79 12.77 1.30 -2.87
CA LEU A 79 11.56 0.67 -2.32
C LEU A 79 11.84 -0.75 -1.81
N VAL A 80 12.60 -1.56 -2.56
CA VAL A 80 12.99 -2.91 -2.14
C VAL A 80 13.89 -2.86 -0.91
N VAL A 81 14.94 -2.03 -0.95
CA VAL A 81 15.87 -1.86 0.18
C VAL A 81 15.14 -1.34 1.41
N GLY A 82 14.26 -0.37 1.24
CA GLY A 82 13.43 0.17 2.31
C GLY A 82 12.51 -0.87 2.94
N ARG A 83 11.90 -1.75 2.14
CA ARG A 83 11.09 -2.89 2.66
C ARG A 83 11.90 -3.80 3.55
N VAL A 84 13.14 -4.08 3.18
CA VAL A 84 14.02 -4.94 3.98
C VAL A 84 14.51 -4.20 5.22
N VAL A 85 15.20 -3.08 5.06
CA VAL A 85 15.87 -2.36 6.16
C VAL A 85 14.85 -1.81 7.18
N LEU A 86 13.88 -1.04 6.71
CA LEU A 86 12.86 -0.45 7.58
C LEU A 86 11.86 -1.50 8.06
N GLY A 87 11.70 -2.61 7.34
CA GLY A 87 10.90 -3.76 7.77
C GLY A 87 11.38 -4.36 9.10
N PHE A 88 12.69 -4.41 9.34
CA PHE A 88 13.27 -4.83 10.63
C PHE A 88 13.13 -3.77 11.75
N ILE A 89 13.03 -2.51 11.37
CA ILE A 89 12.92 -1.38 12.31
C ILE A 89 11.46 -1.16 12.72
N THR A 90 10.54 -1.30 11.79
CA THR A 90 9.11 -1.03 11.98
C THR A 90 8.48 -1.72 13.19
N PRO A 91 8.69 -3.04 13.44
CA PRO A 91 8.14 -3.71 14.62
C PRO A 91 8.68 -3.16 15.93
N LYS A 92 9.95 -2.71 15.96
CA LYS A 92 10.59 -2.17 17.16
C LYS A 92 10.00 -0.81 17.57
N LEU A 93 9.69 0.04 16.59
CA LEU A 93 9.07 1.36 16.80
C LEU A 93 7.54 1.27 17.00
N GLY A 94 6.95 0.16 16.56
CA GLY A 94 5.51 -0.03 16.41
C GLY A 94 4.99 0.57 15.10
N GLU A 95 4.22 -0.22 14.36
CA GLU A 95 3.82 0.07 12.97
C GLU A 95 3.19 1.45 12.80
N LYS A 96 2.33 1.86 13.75
CA LYS A 96 1.62 3.14 13.63
C LYS A 96 2.55 4.35 13.70
N ARG A 97 3.54 4.32 14.62
CA ARG A 97 4.52 5.40 14.77
C ARG A 97 5.54 5.38 13.64
N ALA A 98 6.06 4.19 13.30
CA ALA A 98 7.06 4.01 12.27
C ALA A 98 6.59 4.57 10.93
N VAL A 99 5.39 4.17 10.46
CA VAL A 99 4.85 4.64 9.18
C VAL A 99 4.60 6.15 9.18
N ALA A 100 4.09 6.72 10.27
CA ALA A 100 3.94 8.17 10.38
C ALA A 100 5.30 8.89 10.23
N LEU A 101 6.36 8.34 10.85
CA LEU A 101 7.73 8.87 10.74
C LEU A 101 8.30 8.70 9.32
N TYR A 102 7.90 7.69 8.57
CA TYR A 102 8.38 7.47 7.19
C TYR A 102 7.66 8.35 6.16
N ILE A 103 6.38 8.65 6.37
CA ILE A 103 5.64 9.54 5.46
C ILE A 103 6.20 10.98 5.51
N LEU A 104 6.65 11.46 6.66
CA LEU A 104 7.20 12.82 6.78
C LEU A 104 8.43 13.07 5.89
N PRO A 105 9.52 12.26 5.95
CA PRO A 105 10.63 12.43 5.02
C PRO A 105 10.24 12.15 3.57
N THR A 106 9.27 11.26 3.31
CA THR A 106 8.73 11.06 1.96
C THR A 106 8.12 12.34 1.40
N MET A 107 7.34 13.08 2.20
CA MET A 107 6.77 14.37 1.79
C MET A 107 7.85 15.43 1.59
N ALA A 108 8.86 15.49 2.45
CA ALA A 108 9.99 16.40 2.29
C ALA A 108 10.78 16.11 0.99
N LEU A 109 11.04 14.84 0.71
CA LEU A 109 11.70 14.40 -0.53
C LEU A 109 10.83 14.67 -1.77
N GLN A 110 9.51 14.58 -1.66
CA GLN A 110 8.59 14.99 -2.72
C GLN A 110 8.71 16.49 -3.02
N LEU A 111 8.85 17.33 -2.01
CA LEU A 111 9.09 18.75 -2.20
C LEU A 111 10.46 19.01 -2.85
N VAL A 112 11.51 18.32 -2.43
CA VAL A 112 12.85 18.41 -3.04
C VAL A 112 12.77 18.00 -4.52
N PHE A 113 12.13 16.86 -4.82
CA PHE A 113 11.93 16.38 -6.18
C PHE A 113 11.14 17.37 -7.05
N TRP A 114 10.19 18.07 -6.47
CA TRP A 114 9.39 19.08 -7.18
C TRP A 114 10.16 20.38 -7.43
N LEU A 115 10.75 20.96 -6.35
CA LEU A 115 11.22 22.33 -6.34
C LEU A 115 12.67 22.49 -6.82
N VAL A 116 13.50 21.43 -6.67
CA VAL A 116 14.92 21.50 -7.08
C VAL A 116 15.06 21.04 -8.53
N PRO A 117 15.50 21.91 -9.45
CA PRO A 117 15.52 21.60 -10.87
C PRO A 117 16.69 20.72 -11.31
N GLN A 118 17.64 20.39 -10.42
CA GLN A 118 18.80 19.59 -10.73
C GLN A 118 18.43 18.11 -10.88
N PHE A 119 18.89 17.49 -11.98
CA PHE A 119 18.62 16.08 -12.29
C PHE A 119 19.11 15.13 -11.19
N TYR A 120 20.38 15.22 -10.78
CA TYR A 120 20.96 14.32 -9.78
C TYR A 120 20.27 14.43 -8.41
N VAL A 121 19.92 15.64 -7.99
CA VAL A 121 19.16 15.86 -6.76
C VAL A 121 17.77 15.21 -6.86
N SER A 122 17.12 15.37 -8.01
CA SER A 122 15.81 14.75 -8.30
C SER A 122 15.91 13.21 -8.27
N ALA A 123 16.95 12.64 -8.89
CA ALA A 123 17.16 11.17 -8.93
C ALA A 123 17.41 10.59 -7.53
N VAL A 124 18.26 11.24 -6.72
CA VAL A 124 18.53 10.83 -5.33
C VAL A 124 17.26 10.99 -4.47
N ALA A 125 16.56 12.11 -4.61
CA ALA A 125 15.35 12.37 -3.84
C ALA A 125 14.29 11.29 -4.10
N VAL A 126 14.06 10.92 -5.37
CA VAL A 126 13.06 9.90 -5.71
C VAL A 126 13.49 8.49 -5.28
N ALA A 127 14.78 8.16 -5.31
CA ALA A 127 15.30 6.89 -4.80
C ALA A 127 15.11 6.77 -3.27
N LEU A 128 15.43 7.82 -2.52
CA LEU A 128 15.19 7.87 -1.07
C LEU A 128 13.70 7.90 -0.74
N GLN A 129 12.88 8.52 -1.58
CA GLN A 129 11.43 8.49 -1.43
C GLN A 129 10.90 7.05 -1.53
N GLY A 130 11.37 6.28 -2.52
CA GLY A 130 11.09 4.85 -2.61
C GLY A 130 11.47 4.11 -1.33
N PHE A 131 12.66 4.37 -0.79
CA PHE A 131 13.14 3.75 0.46
C PHE A 131 12.18 3.98 1.63
N PHE A 132 11.72 5.20 1.85
CA PHE A 132 10.84 5.50 2.98
C PHE A 132 9.42 4.99 2.80
N ILE A 133 8.89 4.93 1.56
CA ILE A 133 7.54 4.39 1.34
C ILE A 133 7.50 2.85 1.28
N GLY A 134 8.64 2.17 1.07
CA GLY A 134 8.71 0.72 0.90
C GLY A 134 7.97 -0.09 1.97
N PRO A 135 8.15 0.15 3.27
CA PRO A 135 7.52 -0.63 4.33
C PRO A 135 6.02 -0.36 4.53
N LEU A 136 5.42 0.63 3.86
CA LEU A 136 4.04 1.05 4.13
C LEU A 136 3.01 -0.05 3.81
N PHE A 137 3.20 -0.76 2.71
CA PHE A 137 2.27 -1.85 2.32
C PHE A 137 2.24 -2.97 3.37
N PRO A 138 3.37 -3.62 3.71
CA PRO A 138 3.37 -4.67 4.72
C PRO A 138 2.90 -4.14 6.09
N ALA A 139 3.29 -2.93 6.48
CA ALA A 139 2.84 -2.34 7.75
C ALA A 139 1.32 -2.12 7.77
N ALA A 140 0.71 -1.67 6.67
CA ALA A 140 -0.74 -1.51 6.57
C ALA A 140 -1.48 -2.84 6.71
N ILE A 141 -0.96 -3.91 6.10
CA ILE A 141 -1.51 -5.27 6.25
C ILE A 141 -1.43 -5.74 7.71
N VAL A 142 -0.27 -5.55 8.35
CA VAL A 142 -0.07 -5.94 9.77
C VAL A 142 -1.02 -5.16 10.68
N VAL A 143 -1.16 -3.84 10.49
CA VAL A 143 -2.10 -3.03 11.28
C VAL A 143 -3.53 -3.53 11.10
N ALA A 144 -3.95 -3.80 9.87
CA ALA A 144 -5.29 -4.27 9.59
C ALA A 144 -5.57 -5.66 10.21
N THR A 145 -4.62 -6.60 10.12
CA THR A 145 -4.77 -7.93 10.74
C THR A 145 -4.81 -7.84 12.27
N LYS A 146 -4.03 -6.95 12.89
CA LYS A 146 -4.10 -6.69 14.34
C LYS A 146 -5.43 -6.07 14.79
N LEU A 147 -6.12 -5.33 13.92
CA LEU A 147 -7.41 -4.70 14.20
C LEU A 147 -8.62 -5.62 13.98
N LEU A 148 -8.43 -6.77 13.32
CA LEU A 148 -9.48 -7.67 12.89
C LEU A 148 -9.40 -9.04 13.59
N PRO A 149 -10.54 -9.74 13.81
CA PRO A 149 -10.56 -11.11 14.31
C PRO A 149 -9.82 -12.08 13.36
N LYS A 150 -9.13 -13.08 13.93
CA LYS A 150 -8.30 -14.03 13.17
C LYS A 150 -9.02 -14.72 12.00
N HIS A 151 -10.29 -15.07 12.17
CA HIS A 151 -11.08 -15.74 11.12
C HIS A 151 -11.37 -14.85 9.88
N LEU A 152 -11.16 -13.54 9.98
CA LEU A 152 -11.34 -12.58 8.88
C LEU A 152 -10.04 -12.18 8.19
N HIS A 153 -8.86 -12.62 8.66
CA HIS A 153 -7.57 -12.17 8.14
C HIS A 153 -7.44 -12.41 6.64
N VAL A 154 -7.74 -13.62 6.15
CA VAL A 154 -7.60 -13.96 4.72
C VAL A 154 -8.52 -13.09 3.86
N SER A 155 -9.78 -12.96 4.25
CA SER A 155 -10.75 -12.12 3.52
C SER A 155 -10.39 -10.64 3.56
N ALA A 156 -9.85 -10.16 4.70
CA ALA A 156 -9.43 -8.78 4.86
C ALA A 156 -8.20 -8.46 4.01
N VAL A 157 -7.19 -9.34 3.99
CA VAL A 157 -6.00 -9.17 3.14
C VAL A 157 -6.39 -9.16 1.66
N GLY A 158 -7.26 -10.09 1.23
CA GLY A 158 -7.77 -10.11 -0.14
C GLY A 158 -8.52 -8.85 -0.52
N PHE A 159 -9.42 -8.36 0.35
CA PHE A 159 -10.13 -7.09 0.13
C PHE A 159 -9.17 -5.90 0.01
N MET A 160 -8.20 -5.80 0.93
CA MET A 160 -7.22 -4.71 0.93
C MET A 160 -6.31 -4.75 -0.29
N ALA A 161 -5.89 -5.95 -0.74
CA ALA A 161 -5.11 -6.11 -1.96
C ALA A 161 -5.91 -5.68 -3.21
N ALA A 162 -7.20 -6.02 -3.28
CA ALA A 162 -8.08 -5.61 -4.37
C ALA A 162 -8.28 -4.08 -4.39
N VAL A 163 -8.54 -3.47 -3.22
CA VAL A 163 -8.70 -2.00 -3.11
C VAL A 163 -7.37 -1.29 -3.40
N GLY A 164 -6.24 -1.80 -2.90
CA GLY A 164 -4.92 -1.27 -3.23
C GLY A 164 -4.61 -1.38 -4.72
N GLY A 165 -4.90 -2.53 -5.33
CA GLY A 165 -4.75 -2.75 -6.77
C GLY A 165 -5.60 -1.80 -7.62
N SER A 166 -6.82 -1.46 -7.18
CA SER A 166 -7.62 -0.43 -7.85
C SER A 166 -6.96 0.95 -7.80
N GLY A 167 -6.27 1.28 -6.71
CA GLY A 167 -5.46 2.49 -6.59
C GLY A 167 -4.34 2.55 -7.63
N ALA A 168 -3.66 1.40 -7.88
CA ALA A 168 -2.62 1.29 -8.91
C ALA A 168 -3.12 1.57 -10.33
N ALA A 169 -4.39 1.36 -10.60
CA ALA A 169 -4.99 1.64 -11.91
C ALA A 169 -5.55 3.07 -11.98
N VAL A 170 -6.37 3.45 -11.01
CA VAL A 170 -7.15 4.70 -11.05
C VAL A 170 -6.25 5.93 -10.89
N VAL A 171 -5.30 5.93 -9.97
CA VAL A 171 -4.50 7.12 -9.68
C VAL A 171 -3.54 7.47 -10.81
N PRO A 172 -2.72 6.54 -11.36
CA PRO A 172 -1.86 6.86 -12.51
C PRO A 172 -2.66 7.26 -13.74
N PHE A 173 -3.83 6.67 -13.97
CA PHE A 173 -4.73 7.04 -15.05
C PHE A 173 -5.24 8.49 -14.89
N ALA A 174 -5.71 8.85 -13.69
CA ALA A 174 -6.17 10.21 -13.41
C ALA A 174 -5.04 11.25 -13.57
N VAL A 175 -3.83 10.93 -13.08
CA VAL A 175 -2.63 11.74 -13.30
C VAL A 175 -2.36 11.91 -14.80
N GLY A 176 -2.43 10.81 -15.58
CA GLY A 176 -2.23 10.84 -17.02
C GLY A 176 -3.25 11.71 -17.76
N ALA A 177 -4.52 11.59 -17.41
CA ALA A 177 -5.60 12.40 -18.00
C ALA A 177 -5.38 13.92 -17.75
N ILE A 178 -4.94 14.29 -16.54
CA ILE A 178 -4.64 15.69 -16.22
C ILE A 178 -3.33 16.13 -16.91
N ALA A 179 -2.32 15.26 -16.96
CA ALA A 179 -1.04 15.55 -17.59
C ALA A 179 -1.17 15.78 -19.11
N GLN A 180 -2.11 15.15 -19.78
CA GLN A 180 -2.40 15.42 -21.21
C GLN A 180 -2.85 16.86 -21.44
N ALA A 181 -3.60 17.44 -20.50
CA ALA A 181 -4.11 18.81 -20.65
C ALA A 181 -3.16 19.89 -20.11
N LYS A 182 -2.37 19.59 -19.07
CA LYS A 182 -1.57 20.58 -18.32
C LYS A 182 -0.07 20.27 -18.26
N GLY A 183 0.38 19.20 -18.92
CA GLY A 183 1.77 18.73 -18.87
C GLY A 183 2.09 17.90 -17.62
N VAL A 184 3.24 17.24 -17.64
CA VAL A 184 3.67 16.27 -16.60
C VAL A 184 4.00 16.96 -15.25
N VAL A 185 4.16 18.28 -15.24
CA VAL A 185 4.42 19.06 -14.02
C VAL A 185 3.35 18.86 -12.94
N VAL A 186 2.10 18.58 -13.36
CA VAL A 186 0.97 18.34 -12.44
C VAL A 186 1.14 17.10 -11.58
N LEU A 187 2.03 16.17 -11.95
CA LEU A 187 2.37 15.00 -11.16
C LEU A 187 2.77 15.37 -9.73
N GLN A 188 3.64 16.37 -9.60
CA GLN A 188 4.26 16.71 -8.32
C GLN A 188 3.25 17.17 -7.25
N PRO A 189 2.39 18.18 -7.51
CA PRO A 189 1.39 18.60 -6.53
C PRO A 189 0.35 17.55 -6.27
N ILE A 190 -0.03 16.71 -7.26
CA ILE A 190 -1.00 15.62 -7.06
C ILE A 190 -0.43 14.59 -6.10
N ILE A 191 0.81 14.14 -6.32
CA ILE A 191 1.46 13.15 -5.45
C ILE A 191 1.64 13.69 -4.03
N LEU A 192 2.05 14.96 -3.89
CA LEU A 192 2.15 15.59 -2.57
C LEU A 192 0.79 15.61 -1.86
N ALA A 193 -0.28 15.98 -2.57
CA ALA A 193 -1.63 15.96 -2.01
C ALA A 193 -2.05 14.56 -1.56
N ILE A 194 -1.71 13.52 -2.35
CA ILE A 194 -1.99 12.14 -1.97
C ILE A 194 -1.22 11.75 -0.71
N PHE A 195 0.05 12.15 -0.55
CA PHE A 195 0.81 11.89 0.67
C PHE A 195 0.24 12.60 1.89
N VAL A 196 -0.25 13.83 1.74
CA VAL A 196 -0.94 14.55 2.83
C VAL A 196 -2.20 13.81 3.24
N VAL A 197 -3.02 13.38 2.26
CA VAL A 197 -4.22 12.57 2.51
C VAL A 197 -3.86 11.24 3.16
N LEU A 198 -2.83 10.54 2.66
CA LEU A 198 -2.33 9.29 3.20
C LEU A 198 -1.90 9.45 4.66
N PHE A 199 -1.18 10.52 4.98
CA PHE A 199 -0.76 10.83 6.35
C PHE A 199 -1.96 11.04 7.27
N GLY A 200 -2.95 11.84 6.84
CA GLY A 200 -4.20 12.04 7.59
C GLY A 200 -4.99 10.74 7.79
N LEU A 201 -5.14 9.93 6.74
CA LEU A 201 -5.79 8.62 6.81
C LEU A 201 -5.04 7.68 7.76
N TRP A 202 -3.70 7.68 7.73
CA TRP A 202 -2.89 6.86 8.62
C TRP A 202 -3.07 7.26 10.09
N LEU A 203 -3.06 8.54 10.39
CA LEU A 203 -3.27 9.05 11.75
C LEU A 203 -4.68 8.72 12.27
N SER A 204 -5.69 8.73 11.40
CA SER A 204 -7.09 8.41 11.75
C SER A 204 -7.32 6.95 12.12
N LEU A 205 -6.40 6.03 11.74
CA LEU A 205 -6.51 4.62 12.14
C LEU A 205 -6.48 4.48 13.66
N PRO A 206 -7.30 3.59 14.26
CA PRO A 206 -7.30 3.36 15.70
C PRO A 206 -5.93 2.94 16.22
N ARG A 207 -5.60 3.31 17.46
CA ARG A 207 -4.38 2.81 18.11
C ARG A 207 -4.49 1.31 18.34
N ILE A 208 -3.39 0.60 18.08
CA ILE A 208 -3.27 -0.82 18.38
C ILE A 208 -2.83 -0.92 19.83
N ASP A 209 -3.69 -1.47 20.70
CA ASP A 209 -3.31 -1.75 22.08
C ASP A 209 -2.28 -2.90 22.11
N LYS A 210 -1.13 -2.66 22.76
CA LYS A 210 -0.04 -3.63 22.97
C LYS A 210 -0.47 -4.91 23.73
N LYS A 211 -1.70 -4.99 24.26
CA LYS A 211 -2.22 -6.08 25.11
C LYS A 211 -2.82 -7.27 24.36
N ARG A 212 -2.65 -7.40 23.05
CA ARG A 212 -3.19 -8.52 22.26
C ARG A 212 -2.11 -9.36 21.57
N GLU A 213 -0.92 -9.41 22.14
CA GLU A 213 0.11 -10.41 21.80
C GLU A 213 -0.04 -11.63 22.68
#